data_8a7e968971b1e798b028ac9c5b8af968
#
_entry.id   8a7e968971b1e798b028ac9c5b8af968
#
_cell.length_a   1.000
_cell.length_b   1.000
_cell.length_c   1.000
_cell.angle_alpha   90.00
_cell.angle_beta   90.00
_cell.angle_gamma   90.00
#
_symmetry.space_group_name_H-M   'P 1'
#
loop_
_entity.id
_entity.type
_entity.pdbx_description
1 polymer ?
#
loop_
_entity_poly.entity_id
_entity_poly.type
_entity_poly.pdbx_seq_one_letter_code
_entity_poly.pdbx_strand_id
1 'polypeptide(L)'
;MADTNLALVSKSIASAPFHGWLEPRVMAVDEDSVSILLQTRPDFRRNATVDGVHGGVVAALIDIAGHAAVVAAVGHGVPTVNLRIDYLRMATGPQLIARARPVKVGRTIAVVDIEVTSADGKLVAVGRGTFSTQAG
;
A
#
# COMPACT_ATOMS: atom_id res chain seq x y z
N MET A 1 -19.75 -1.86 9.93
CA MET A 1 -19.21 -2.06 8.56
C MET A 1 -17.79 -1.49 8.45
N ALA A 2 -17.61 -0.17 8.52
CA ALA A 2 -16.27 0.44 8.44
C ALA A 2 -15.32 -0.05 9.54
N ASP A 3 -15.79 -0.15 10.79
CA ASP A 3 -14.98 -0.61 11.92
C ASP A 3 -14.54 -2.06 11.77
N THR A 4 -15.40 -2.91 11.22
CA THR A 4 -15.09 -4.32 10.95
C THR A 4 -14.01 -4.42 9.86
N ASN A 5 -14.12 -3.63 8.81
CA ASN A 5 -13.13 -3.61 7.74
C ASN A 5 -11.81 -3.05 8.23
N LEU A 6 -11.82 -2.01 9.06
CA LEU A 6 -10.61 -1.48 9.66
C LEU A 6 -9.88 -2.54 10.50
N ALA A 7 -10.58 -3.26 11.35
CA ALA A 7 -10.00 -4.32 12.17
C ALA A 7 -9.42 -5.45 11.32
N LEU A 8 -10.15 -5.86 10.29
CA LEU A 8 -9.72 -6.92 9.37
C LEU A 8 -8.45 -6.54 8.62
N VAL A 9 -8.42 -5.34 8.05
CA VAL A 9 -7.26 -4.85 7.30
C VAL A 9 -6.06 -4.68 8.24
N SER A 10 -6.26 -4.10 9.42
CA SER A 10 -5.19 -3.92 10.40
C SER A 10 -4.59 -5.24 10.84
N LYS A 11 -5.41 -6.25 11.07
CA LYS A 11 -4.95 -7.59 11.44
C LYS A 11 -4.16 -8.24 10.30
N SER A 12 -4.65 -8.11 9.07
CA SER A 12 -3.96 -8.65 7.90
C SER A 12 -2.58 -8.02 7.71
N ILE A 13 -2.49 -6.70 7.83
CA ILE A 13 -1.21 -5.99 7.72
C ILE A 13 -0.25 -6.41 8.83
N ALA A 14 -0.73 -6.56 10.05
CA ALA A 14 0.11 -6.93 11.19
C ALA A 14 0.65 -8.36 11.11
N SER A 15 0.08 -9.22 10.28
CA SER A 15 0.42 -10.65 10.25
C SER A 15 1.74 -10.98 9.55
N ALA A 16 2.24 -10.12 8.66
CA ALA A 16 3.45 -10.39 7.88
C ALA A 16 4.71 -9.90 8.62
N PRO A 17 5.73 -10.79 8.79
CA PRO A 17 6.99 -10.37 9.45
C PRO A 17 7.67 -9.19 8.77
N PHE A 18 7.64 -9.11 7.43
CA PHE A 18 8.17 -7.97 6.69
C PHE A 18 7.54 -6.66 7.11
N HIS A 19 6.23 -6.66 7.36
CA HIS A 19 5.51 -5.47 7.81
C HIS A 19 5.94 -5.06 9.23
N GLY A 20 6.39 -5.99 10.06
CA GLY A 20 6.95 -5.68 11.38
C GLY A 20 8.21 -4.82 11.28
N TRP A 21 9.02 -5.03 10.22
CA TRP A 21 10.19 -4.18 9.96
C TRP A 21 9.83 -2.87 9.27
N LEU A 22 8.96 -2.92 8.29
CA LEU A 22 8.56 -1.74 7.49
C LEU A 22 7.65 -0.79 8.29
N GLU A 23 6.78 -1.33 9.13
CA GLU A 23 5.84 -0.63 9.99
C GLU A 23 4.80 0.21 9.25
N PRO A 24 4.13 -0.34 8.22
CA PRO A 24 3.00 0.34 7.61
C PRO A 24 1.83 0.41 8.57
N ARG A 25 1.09 1.51 8.55
CA ARG A 25 -0.07 1.71 9.41
C ARG A 25 -1.32 1.99 8.59
N VAL A 26 -2.42 1.36 8.94
CA VAL A 26 -3.70 1.67 8.32
C VAL A 26 -4.13 3.05 8.81
N MET A 27 -4.28 3.97 7.88
CA MET A 27 -4.70 5.34 8.15
C MET A 27 -6.21 5.48 8.05
N ALA A 28 -6.81 4.88 7.04
CA ALA A 28 -8.25 4.93 6.82
C ALA A 28 -8.70 3.75 5.96
N VAL A 29 -9.89 3.24 6.25
CA VAL A 29 -10.60 2.30 5.40
C VAL A 29 -11.96 2.92 5.11
N ASP A 30 -12.09 3.46 3.89
CA ASP A 30 -13.32 4.10 3.43
C ASP A 30 -14.13 3.13 2.57
N GLU A 31 -15.28 3.58 2.10
CA GLU A 31 -16.17 2.75 1.29
C GLU A 31 -15.49 2.27 0.01
N ASP A 32 -14.69 3.10 -0.62
CA ASP A 32 -14.08 2.84 -1.94
C ASP A 32 -12.55 2.89 -1.95
N SER A 33 -11.90 3.05 -0.80
CA SER A 33 -10.44 3.17 -0.75
C SER A 33 -9.87 2.76 0.61
N VAL A 34 -8.59 2.41 0.59
CA VAL A 34 -7.79 2.17 1.79
C VAL A 34 -6.55 3.04 1.70
N SER A 35 -6.22 3.70 2.80
CA SER A 35 -5.01 4.54 2.90
C SER A 35 -4.05 3.95 3.93
N ILE A 36 -2.80 3.81 3.53
CA ILE A 36 -1.72 3.28 4.36
C ILE A 36 -0.66 4.35 4.54
N LEU A 37 -0.29 4.60 5.79
CA LEU A 37 0.75 5.54 6.17
C LEU A 37 2.06 4.79 6.41
N LEU A 38 3.14 5.32 5.88
CA LEU A 38 4.50 4.85 6.17
C LEU A 38 5.34 6.03 6.64
N GLN A 39 5.81 5.97 7.89
CA GLN A 39 6.80 6.94 8.38
C GLN A 39 8.15 6.57 7.81
N THR A 40 8.83 7.55 7.21
CA THR A 40 10.15 7.34 6.64
C THR A 40 11.23 7.36 7.72
N ARG A 41 12.31 6.63 7.49
CA ARG A 41 13.46 6.58 8.39
C ARG A 41 14.74 6.35 7.57
N PRO A 42 15.93 6.58 8.16
CA PRO A 42 17.20 6.45 7.43
C PRO A 42 17.41 5.11 6.74
N ASP A 43 16.90 4.01 7.30
CA ASP A 43 17.01 2.67 6.71
C ASP A 43 16.29 2.56 5.35
N PHE A 44 15.37 3.48 5.05
CA PHE A 44 14.61 3.47 3.80
C PHE A 44 15.26 4.29 2.69
N ARG A 45 16.37 4.97 2.99
CA ARG A 45 17.04 5.83 2.00
C ARG A 45 17.62 5.02 0.85
N ARG A 46 17.58 5.59 -0.34
CA ARG A 46 18.19 5.00 -1.53
C ARG A 46 19.72 4.98 -1.48
N ASN A 47 20.33 5.84 -0.63
CA ASN A 47 21.75 5.81 -0.30
C ASN A 47 21.98 6.55 1.02
N ALA A 48 23.22 6.47 1.55
CA ALA A 48 23.52 6.97 2.90
C ALA A 48 23.50 8.49 3.02
N THR A 49 23.62 9.24 1.92
CA THR A 49 23.86 10.69 1.97
C THR A 49 22.73 11.54 1.40
N VAL A 50 21.77 10.93 0.72
CA VAL A 50 20.68 11.65 0.04
C VAL A 50 19.34 11.30 0.69
N ASP A 51 18.58 12.34 1.04
CA ASP A 51 17.22 12.17 1.50
C ASP A 51 16.37 11.77 0.30
N GLY A 52 15.95 10.55 0.29
CA GLY A 52 15.13 10.00 -0.79
C GLY A 52 14.89 8.54 -0.51
N VAL A 53 13.62 8.15 -0.54
CA VAL A 53 13.20 6.80 -0.21
C VAL A 53 13.56 5.86 -1.35
N HIS A 54 14.14 4.72 -1.01
CA HIS A 54 14.47 3.67 -1.98
C HIS A 54 13.20 3.25 -2.74
N GLY A 55 13.31 3.10 -4.06
CA GLY A 55 12.17 2.72 -4.90
C GLY A 55 11.53 1.40 -4.48
N GLY A 56 12.31 0.47 -3.94
CA GLY A 56 11.80 -0.80 -3.41
C GLY A 56 10.88 -0.62 -2.20
N VAL A 57 11.13 0.39 -1.37
CA VAL A 57 10.24 0.72 -0.24
C VAL A 57 8.92 1.27 -0.75
N VAL A 58 8.97 2.17 -1.74
CA VAL A 58 7.76 2.70 -2.38
C VAL A 58 6.96 1.57 -3.04
N ALA A 59 7.64 0.65 -3.72
CA ALA A 59 7.01 -0.52 -4.34
C ALA A 59 6.34 -1.41 -3.31
N ALA A 60 7.00 -1.67 -2.18
CA ALA A 60 6.42 -2.45 -1.08
C ALA A 60 5.17 -1.78 -0.52
N LEU A 61 5.22 -0.46 -0.33
CA LEU A 61 4.06 0.30 0.16
C LEU A 61 2.87 0.22 -0.81
N ILE A 62 3.14 0.32 -2.11
CA ILE A 62 2.10 0.20 -3.14
C ILE A 62 1.46 -1.19 -3.11
N ASP A 63 2.28 -2.24 -3.01
CA ASP A 63 1.79 -3.62 -2.92
C ASP A 63 0.94 -3.82 -1.67
N ILE A 64 1.40 -3.34 -0.53
CA ILE A 64 0.69 -3.44 0.75
C ILE A 64 -0.67 -2.73 0.68
N ALA A 65 -0.68 -1.51 0.14
CA ALA A 65 -1.92 -0.73 0.03
C ALA A 65 -2.93 -1.39 -0.93
N GLY A 66 -2.46 -1.86 -2.07
CA GLY A 66 -3.30 -2.58 -3.02
C GLY A 66 -3.88 -3.86 -2.44
N HIS A 67 -3.04 -4.65 -1.77
CA HIS A 67 -3.46 -5.85 -1.04
C HIS A 67 -4.52 -5.52 0.01
N ALA A 68 -4.29 -4.46 0.80
CA ALA A 68 -5.21 -4.04 1.84
C ALA A 68 -6.60 -3.70 1.29
N ALA A 69 -6.66 -3.05 0.13
CA ALA A 69 -7.92 -2.72 -0.53
C ALA A 69 -8.67 -3.98 -0.96
N VAL A 70 -7.97 -5.01 -1.43
CA VAL A 70 -8.60 -6.28 -1.79
C VAL A 70 -9.06 -7.03 -0.54
N VAL A 71 -8.25 -7.07 0.51
CA VAL A 71 -8.65 -7.67 1.80
C VAL A 71 -9.94 -7.04 2.32
N ALA A 72 -10.04 -5.71 2.25
CA ALA A 72 -11.27 -5.01 2.68
C ALA A 72 -12.50 -5.46 1.87
N ALA A 73 -12.31 -5.79 0.59
CA ALA A 73 -13.39 -6.18 -0.29
C ALA A 73 -13.78 -7.65 -0.16
N VAL A 74 -12.79 -8.57 -0.01
CA VAL A 74 -13.05 -10.02 -0.06
C VAL A 74 -12.98 -10.72 1.29
N GLY A 75 -12.40 -10.07 2.30
CA GLY A 75 -12.41 -10.58 3.68
C GLY A 75 -11.27 -11.51 4.07
N HIS A 76 -10.28 -11.69 3.22
CA HIS A 76 -9.12 -12.55 3.50
C HIS A 76 -7.89 -12.08 2.72
N GLY A 77 -6.71 -12.57 3.13
CA GLY A 77 -5.47 -12.31 2.42
C GLY A 77 -5.45 -12.93 1.03
N VAL A 78 -4.75 -12.26 0.11
CA VAL A 78 -4.71 -12.66 -1.31
C VAL A 78 -3.29 -12.52 -1.84
N PRO A 79 -2.87 -13.39 -2.79
CA PRO A 79 -1.57 -13.20 -3.44
C PRO A 79 -1.62 -12.09 -4.49
N THR A 80 -0.50 -11.39 -4.64
CA THR A 80 -0.27 -10.43 -5.70
C THR A 80 0.09 -11.18 -6.98
N VAL A 81 -0.57 -10.85 -8.09
CA VAL A 81 -0.29 -11.44 -9.41
C VAL A 81 0.76 -10.61 -10.14
N ASN A 82 0.54 -9.31 -10.23
CA ASN A 82 1.52 -8.39 -10.81
C ASN A 82 1.35 -6.99 -10.24
N LEU A 83 2.38 -6.17 -10.48
CA LEU A 83 2.41 -4.80 -9.99
C LEU A 83 3.18 -3.96 -11.01
N ARG A 84 2.57 -2.90 -11.48
CA ARG A 84 3.22 -1.90 -12.31
C ARG A 84 3.31 -0.59 -11.53
N ILE A 85 4.48 0.04 -11.54
CA ILE A 85 4.73 1.27 -10.80
C ILE A 85 5.40 2.27 -11.72
N ASP A 86 4.90 3.51 -11.70
CA ASP A 86 5.54 4.65 -12.34
C ASP A 86 6.00 5.62 -11.25
N TYR A 87 7.30 5.85 -11.17
CA TYR A 87 7.92 6.77 -10.22
C TYR A 87 7.95 8.16 -10.87
N LEU A 88 7.24 9.11 -10.27
CA LEU A 88 7.03 10.43 -10.86
C LEU A 88 8.00 11.47 -10.31
N ARG A 89 8.42 11.30 -9.05
CA ARG A 89 9.42 12.17 -8.40
C ARG A 89 10.03 11.46 -7.21
N MET A 90 11.13 12.01 -6.70
CA MET A 90 11.79 11.49 -5.51
C MET A 90 10.83 11.57 -4.31
N ALA A 91 10.66 10.46 -3.62
CA ALA A 91 9.89 10.42 -2.38
C ALA A 91 10.78 10.93 -1.23
N THR A 92 10.42 12.05 -0.65
CA THR A 92 11.13 12.69 0.46
C THR A 92 10.19 13.09 1.57
N GLY A 93 10.73 13.51 2.68
CA GLY A 93 9.96 14.00 3.81
C GLY A 93 9.67 12.90 4.86
N PRO A 94 8.92 13.26 5.93
CA PRO A 94 8.79 12.39 7.10
C PRO A 94 7.83 11.22 6.92
N GLN A 95 6.99 11.24 5.89
CA GLN A 95 6.01 10.18 5.67
C GLN A 95 5.58 10.07 4.22
N LEU A 96 5.08 8.90 3.88
CA LEU A 96 4.41 8.61 2.62
C LEU A 96 3.01 8.08 2.93
N ILE A 97 2.05 8.42 2.08
CA ILE A 97 0.69 7.89 2.18
C ILE A 97 0.36 7.23 0.85
N ALA A 98 0.00 5.95 0.90
CA ALA A 98 -0.50 5.22 -0.26
C ALA A 98 -2.01 5.08 -0.14
N ARG A 99 -2.73 5.54 -1.14
CA ARG A 99 -4.18 5.37 -1.22
C ARG A 99 -4.50 4.41 -2.35
N ALA A 100 -5.17 3.32 -2.00
CA ALA A 100 -5.53 2.25 -2.91
C ALA A 100 -7.02 2.25 -3.16
N ARG A 101 -7.40 2.19 -4.42
CA ARG A 101 -8.79 2.18 -4.85
C ARG A 101 -9.02 1.04 -5.83
N PRO A 102 -9.90 0.07 -5.49
CA PRO A 102 -10.23 -0.99 -6.44
C PRO A 102 -10.87 -0.41 -7.71
N VAL A 103 -10.34 -0.83 -8.86
CA VAL A 103 -10.94 -0.55 -10.17
C VAL A 103 -12.02 -1.59 -10.44
N LYS A 104 -11.70 -2.86 -10.12
CA LYS A 104 -12.60 -3.98 -10.31
C LYS A 104 -12.25 -5.08 -9.31
N VAL A 105 -13.27 -5.63 -8.67
CA VAL A 105 -13.13 -6.84 -7.86
C VAL A 105 -13.96 -7.92 -8.52
N GLY A 106 -13.29 -8.84 -9.20
CA GLY A 106 -13.92 -9.94 -9.91
C GLY A 106 -13.95 -11.21 -9.08
N ARG A 107 -14.42 -12.28 -9.70
CA ARG A 107 -14.52 -13.60 -9.06
C ARG A 107 -13.13 -14.19 -8.77
N THR A 108 -12.18 -14.00 -9.68
CA THR A 108 -10.85 -14.62 -9.58
C THR A 108 -9.73 -13.60 -9.43
N ILE A 109 -9.90 -12.39 -9.96
CA ILE A 109 -8.89 -11.33 -9.86
C ILE A 109 -9.53 -10.00 -9.48
N ALA A 110 -8.72 -9.15 -8.84
CA ALA A 110 -9.03 -7.75 -8.58
C ALA A 110 -7.93 -6.87 -9.18
N VAL A 111 -8.32 -5.72 -9.68
CA VAL A 111 -7.40 -4.69 -10.17
C VAL A 111 -7.55 -3.47 -9.28
N VAL A 112 -6.43 -2.95 -8.79
CA VAL A 112 -6.39 -1.83 -7.86
C VAL A 112 -5.46 -0.75 -8.38
N ASP A 113 -5.89 0.51 -8.32
CA ASP A 113 -5.03 1.66 -8.57
C ASP A 113 -4.56 2.25 -7.26
N ILE A 114 -3.29 2.60 -7.18
CA ILE A 114 -2.65 3.13 -5.98
C ILE A 114 -1.93 4.43 -6.31
N GLU A 115 -2.10 5.44 -5.47
CA GLU A 115 -1.35 6.69 -5.53
C GLU A 115 -0.54 6.84 -4.26
N VAL A 116 0.72 7.27 -4.38
CA VAL A 116 1.58 7.57 -3.23
C VAL A 116 1.89 9.05 -3.22
N THR A 117 1.60 9.69 -2.08
CA THR A 117 1.88 11.11 -1.87
C THR A 117 2.86 11.28 -0.71
N SER A 118 3.70 12.31 -0.80
CA SER A 118 4.56 12.72 0.29
C SER A 118 3.82 13.65 1.26
N ALA A 119 4.48 14.00 2.38
CA ALA A 119 3.86 14.81 3.43
C ALA A 119 3.39 16.19 2.93
N ASP A 120 4.03 16.74 1.90
CA ASP A 120 3.65 18.01 1.28
C ASP A 120 2.48 17.88 0.29
N GLY A 121 1.90 16.70 0.16
CA GLY A 121 0.77 16.44 -0.73
C GLY A 121 1.13 16.20 -2.19
N LYS A 122 2.43 16.16 -2.54
CA LYS A 122 2.85 15.92 -3.91
C LYS A 122 2.78 14.43 -4.26
N LEU A 123 2.31 14.13 -5.46
CA LEU A 123 2.23 12.77 -5.99
C LEU A 123 3.63 12.28 -6.36
N VAL A 124 4.10 11.23 -5.71
CA VAL A 124 5.46 10.70 -5.93
C VAL A 124 5.49 9.44 -6.78
N ALA A 125 4.42 8.66 -6.76
CA ALA A 125 4.32 7.44 -7.57
C ALA A 125 2.87 7.05 -7.77
N VAL A 126 2.62 6.33 -8.85
CA VAL A 126 1.33 5.67 -9.11
C VAL A 126 1.59 4.22 -9.44
N GLY A 127 0.66 3.36 -9.07
CA GLY A 127 0.76 1.94 -9.37
C GLY A 127 -0.58 1.34 -9.73
N ARG A 128 -0.51 0.22 -10.45
CA ARG A 128 -1.67 -0.65 -10.68
C ARG A 128 -1.26 -2.07 -10.37
N GLY A 129 -2.01 -2.69 -9.48
CA GLY A 129 -1.79 -4.08 -9.10
C GLY A 129 -2.95 -4.97 -9.51
N THR A 130 -2.61 -6.21 -9.87
CA THR A 130 -3.59 -7.29 -10.04
C THR A 130 -3.35 -8.29 -8.91
N PHE A 131 -4.42 -8.67 -8.24
CA PHE A 131 -4.39 -9.57 -7.08
C PHE A 131 -5.37 -10.71 -7.34
N SER A 132 -5.02 -11.91 -6.88
CA SER A 132 -6.02 -12.97 -6.84
C SER A 132 -7.11 -12.61 -5.83
N THR A 133 -8.37 -12.96 -6.10
CA THR A 133 -9.43 -12.85 -5.10
C THR A 133 -9.62 -14.14 -4.31
N GLN A 134 -8.84 -15.17 -4.63
CA GLN A 134 -8.83 -16.44 -3.92
C GLN A 134 -7.87 -16.39 -2.74
N ALA A 135 -8.18 -17.09 -1.67
CA ALA A 135 -7.30 -17.17 -0.51
C ALA A 135 -5.94 -17.76 -0.91
N GLY A 136 -4.87 -17.12 -0.47
CA GLY A 136 -3.50 -17.57 -0.70
C GLY A 136 -2.99 -18.54 0.31
#